data_b16849845ac2117e6f30f8c4fb16c214
#
_entry.id   b16849845ac2117e6f30f8c4fb16c214
#
_cell.length_a   1.000
_cell.length_b   1.000
_cell.length_c   1.000
_cell.angle_alpha   90.00
_cell.angle_beta   90.00
_cell.angle_gamma   90.00
#
_symmetry.space_group_name_H-M   'P 1'
#
loop_
_entity.id
_entity.type
_entity.pdbx_description
1 polymer ?
#
loop_
_entity_poly.entity_id
_entity_poly.type
_entity_poly.pdbx_seq_one_letter_code
_entity_poly.pdbx_strand_id
1 'polypeptide(L)'
;VIRIDSAEFGVAKWRENPRANTAAIATTFREAAQIAKDNGQRLAAEGEICWAGMHSWKDMLDLLEEVGMPETLGFQADLAHTYLYLLGYNAPEHALVKPGYSDAEFWPAYKRMVDKLRPWTIDFHVAQNDGQVHGAGSHDKTGKHCPADDPNGKLDIVKCAGYWLEGARERGIQHICWDGCMFSNATLENPATWNTILKTMIAVRDA
;
A
#
# COMPACT_ATOMS: atom_id res chain seq x y z
N VAL A 1 12.95 -8.11 5.70
CA VAL A 1 11.88 -7.15 6.02
C VAL A 1 10.72 -7.91 6.64
N ILE A 2 10.11 -7.36 7.67
CA ILE A 2 8.97 -7.93 8.39
C ILE A 2 7.82 -6.92 8.30
N ARG A 3 6.64 -7.37 7.87
CA ARG A 3 5.43 -6.54 7.80
C ARG A 3 4.92 -6.21 9.21
N ILE A 4 4.39 -5.00 9.38
CA ILE A 4 3.72 -4.53 10.59
C ILE A 4 2.48 -3.70 10.24
N ASP A 5 1.40 -3.88 11.00
CA ASP A 5 0.12 -3.20 10.83
C ASP A 5 -0.38 -2.61 12.15
N SER A 6 -1.24 -1.57 12.07
CA SER A 6 -1.93 -1.01 13.23
C SER A 6 -3.30 -1.69 13.43
N ALA A 7 -3.33 -2.81 14.12
CA ALA A 7 -4.53 -3.63 14.27
C ALA A 7 -5.37 -3.35 15.54
N GLU A 8 -4.97 -2.39 16.38
CA GLU A 8 -5.58 -2.20 17.71
C GLU A 8 -7.01 -1.69 17.65
N PHE A 9 -7.31 -0.77 16.73
CA PHE A 9 -8.65 -0.19 16.57
C PHE A 9 -8.89 0.31 15.14
N GLY A 10 -10.15 0.40 14.75
CA GLY A 10 -10.52 0.83 13.40
C GLY A 10 -10.45 2.36 13.21
N VAL A 11 -10.56 2.80 11.95
CA VAL A 11 -10.49 4.21 11.53
C VAL A 11 -11.50 5.10 12.27
N ALA A 12 -12.72 4.61 12.51
CA ALA A 12 -13.75 5.38 13.23
C ALA A 12 -13.29 5.75 14.64
N LYS A 13 -12.71 4.82 15.37
CA LYS A 13 -12.16 5.06 16.71
C LYS A 13 -10.95 5.99 16.66
N TRP A 14 -10.09 5.83 15.70
CA TRP A 14 -8.93 6.71 15.50
C TRP A 14 -9.37 8.18 15.31
N ARG A 15 -10.46 8.42 14.57
CA ARG A 15 -10.99 9.78 14.30
C ARG A 15 -11.52 10.51 15.53
N GLU A 16 -11.79 9.84 16.63
CA GLU A 16 -12.20 10.49 17.87
C GLU A 16 -11.09 11.40 18.44
N ASN A 17 -9.83 11.01 18.25
CA ASN A 17 -8.66 11.82 18.62
C ASN A 17 -7.45 11.44 17.77
N PRO A 18 -7.37 11.91 16.50
CA PRO A 18 -6.36 11.47 15.54
C PRO A 18 -4.93 11.63 16.06
N ARG A 19 -4.63 12.78 16.66
CA ARG A 19 -3.27 13.07 17.17
C ARG A 19 -2.84 12.12 18.28
N ALA A 20 -3.69 11.91 19.28
CA ALA A 20 -3.35 11.01 20.39
C ALA A 20 -3.28 9.55 19.93
N ASN A 21 -4.18 9.16 19.05
CA ASN A 21 -4.23 7.79 18.54
C ASN A 21 -3.03 7.49 17.60
N THR A 22 -2.63 8.43 16.76
CA THR A 22 -1.38 8.29 15.97
C THR A 22 -0.15 8.20 16.87
N ALA A 23 -0.06 9.03 17.92
CA ALA A 23 1.04 8.97 18.88
C ALA A 23 1.10 7.63 19.63
N ALA A 24 -0.05 7.04 19.98
CA ALA A 24 -0.13 5.71 20.59
C ALA A 24 0.39 4.62 19.63
N ILE A 25 -0.06 4.62 18.38
CA ILE A 25 0.42 3.69 17.35
C ILE A 25 1.94 3.87 17.14
N ALA A 26 2.40 5.12 17.02
CA ALA A 26 3.81 5.43 16.83
C ALA A 26 4.68 4.93 18.01
N THR A 27 4.16 4.96 19.23
CA THR A 27 4.87 4.41 20.40
C THR A 27 5.07 2.91 20.26
N THR A 28 4.02 2.14 19.95
CA THR A 28 4.11 0.69 19.70
C THR A 28 5.03 0.37 18.53
N PHE A 29 4.94 1.13 17.43
CA PHE A 29 5.79 0.93 16.25
C PHE A 29 7.26 1.23 16.54
N ARG A 30 7.54 2.22 17.39
CA ARG A 30 8.89 2.56 17.83
C ARG A 30 9.52 1.45 18.68
N GLU A 31 8.73 0.86 19.58
CA GLU A 31 9.17 -0.31 20.37
C GLU A 31 9.44 -1.51 19.47
N ALA A 32 8.56 -1.82 18.54
CA ALA A 32 8.75 -2.90 17.57
C ALA A 32 9.97 -2.64 16.66
N ALA A 33 10.15 -1.40 16.19
CA ALA A 33 11.30 -1.01 15.38
C ALA A 33 12.63 -1.12 16.17
N GLN A 34 12.63 -0.81 17.48
CA GLN A 34 13.82 -1.01 18.31
C GLN A 34 14.18 -2.49 18.42
N ILE A 35 13.18 -3.36 18.64
CA ILE A 35 13.40 -4.82 18.67
C ILE A 35 13.94 -5.31 17.32
N ALA A 36 13.38 -4.84 16.20
CA ALA A 36 13.85 -5.19 14.88
C ALA A 36 15.30 -4.76 14.66
N LYS A 37 15.63 -3.52 15.01
CA LYS A 37 16.99 -2.96 14.94
C LYS A 37 18.00 -3.79 15.72
N ASP A 38 17.67 -4.17 16.96
CA ASP A 38 18.54 -4.95 17.83
C ASP A 38 18.80 -6.37 17.28
N ASN A 39 17.92 -6.84 16.39
CA ASN A 39 18.03 -8.12 15.70
C ASN A 39 18.47 -8.00 14.23
N GLY A 40 18.96 -6.84 13.79
CA GLY A 40 19.41 -6.61 12.41
C GLY A 40 18.30 -6.73 11.37
N GLN A 41 17.04 -6.46 11.76
CA GLN A 41 15.88 -6.54 10.88
C GLN A 41 15.31 -5.14 10.59
N ARG A 42 14.50 -5.08 9.53
CA ARG A 42 13.71 -3.89 9.19
C ARG A 42 12.22 -4.24 9.18
N LEU A 43 11.40 -3.28 9.56
CA LEU A 43 9.95 -3.37 9.51
C LEU A 43 9.42 -2.57 8.32
N ALA A 44 8.40 -3.09 7.66
CA ALA A 44 7.64 -2.38 6.64
C ALA A 44 6.18 -2.25 7.08
N ALA A 45 5.72 -1.02 7.27
CA ALA A 45 4.33 -0.74 7.57
C ALA A 45 3.51 -0.82 6.28
N GLU A 46 2.59 -1.76 6.19
CA GLU A 46 1.66 -1.84 5.07
C GLU A 46 0.39 -1.06 5.37
N GLY A 47 0.17 -0.04 4.58
CA GLY A 47 -1.00 0.81 4.74
C GLY A 47 -2.19 0.32 3.95
N GLU A 48 -3.23 -0.07 4.66
CA GLU A 48 -4.53 -0.38 4.10
C GLU A 48 -5.58 0.59 4.61
N ILE A 49 -6.63 0.83 3.83
CA ILE A 49 -7.69 1.79 4.19
C ILE A 49 -8.48 1.42 5.45
N CYS A 50 -8.34 0.20 5.96
CA CYS A 50 -8.97 -0.27 7.20
C CYS A 50 -8.10 -0.07 8.45
N TRP A 51 -6.79 0.15 8.31
CA TRP A 51 -5.89 0.29 9.45
C TRP A 51 -5.82 1.73 9.96
N ALA A 52 -6.14 1.92 11.22
CA ALA A 52 -6.12 3.23 11.88
C ALA A 52 -4.73 3.89 11.82
N GLY A 53 -4.68 5.17 11.46
CA GLY A 53 -3.42 5.92 11.30
C GLY A 53 -2.58 5.54 10.08
N MET A 54 -3.02 4.53 9.33
CA MET A 54 -2.38 4.04 8.09
C MET A 54 -3.36 4.01 6.91
N HIS A 55 -4.56 4.56 7.09
CA HIS A 55 -5.70 4.42 6.18
C HIS A 55 -5.72 5.42 5.03
N SER A 56 -4.76 6.33 4.97
CA SER A 56 -4.53 7.21 3.82
C SER A 56 -3.03 7.46 3.63
N TRP A 57 -2.67 7.97 2.45
CA TRP A 57 -1.28 8.33 2.16
C TRP A 57 -0.72 9.37 3.14
N LYS A 58 -1.56 10.31 3.59
CA LYS A 58 -1.15 11.38 4.50
C LYS A 58 -0.99 10.86 5.93
N ASP A 59 -1.95 10.08 6.42
CA ASP A 59 -1.89 9.52 7.77
C ASP A 59 -0.74 8.53 7.91
N MET A 60 -0.46 7.74 6.84
CA MET A 60 0.71 6.87 6.78
C MET A 60 2.01 7.69 6.89
N LEU A 61 2.12 8.77 6.12
CA LEU A 61 3.32 9.62 6.17
C LEU A 61 3.51 10.22 7.56
N ASP A 62 2.43 10.77 8.15
CA ASP A 62 2.47 11.35 9.49
C ASP A 62 2.88 10.32 10.55
N LEU A 63 2.39 9.07 10.43
CA LEU A 63 2.79 7.99 11.33
C LEU A 63 4.29 7.65 11.21
N LEU A 64 4.79 7.50 9.99
CA LEU A 64 6.21 7.19 9.75
C LEU A 64 7.13 8.32 10.27
N GLU A 65 6.73 9.57 10.06
CA GLU A 65 7.44 10.75 10.59
C GLU A 65 7.39 10.78 12.13
N GLU A 66 6.24 10.49 12.75
CA GLU A 66 6.07 10.45 14.21
C GLU A 66 6.90 9.33 14.84
N VAL A 67 7.02 8.16 14.21
CA VAL A 67 7.91 7.08 14.68
C VAL A 67 9.37 7.53 14.64
N GLY A 68 9.80 8.19 13.58
CA GLY A 68 11.13 8.81 13.49
C GLY A 68 12.30 7.82 13.43
N MET A 69 12.09 6.62 12.87
CA MET A 69 13.14 5.58 12.75
C MET A 69 13.29 5.09 11.28
N PRO A 70 13.60 5.97 10.31
CA PRO A 70 13.59 5.64 8.89
C PRO A 70 14.57 4.53 8.48
N GLU A 71 15.64 4.33 9.24
CA GLU A 71 16.62 3.26 8.99
C GLU A 71 16.04 1.85 9.30
N THR A 72 15.02 1.78 10.16
CA THR A 72 14.48 0.51 10.64
C THR A 72 13.03 0.30 10.20
N LEU A 73 12.20 1.35 10.22
CA LEU A 73 10.81 1.31 9.79
C LEU A 73 10.63 2.07 8.49
N GLY A 74 10.13 1.38 7.48
CA GLY A 74 9.73 1.96 6.21
C GLY A 74 8.29 1.62 5.85
N PHE A 75 7.94 1.91 4.62
CA PHE A 75 6.62 1.67 4.03
C PHE A 75 6.65 0.44 3.12
N GLN A 76 5.66 -0.43 3.24
CA GLN A 76 5.34 -1.40 2.22
C GLN A 76 4.28 -0.80 1.31
N ALA A 77 4.66 -0.52 0.08
CA ALA A 77 3.72 -0.03 -0.90
C ALA A 77 3.05 -1.20 -1.62
N ASP A 78 1.73 -1.24 -1.58
CA ASP A 78 0.92 -2.10 -2.41
C ASP A 78 0.12 -1.26 -3.41
N LEU A 79 0.11 -1.65 -4.68
CA LEU A 79 -0.56 -0.89 -5.74
C LEU A 79 -2.07 -0.79 -5.52
N ALA A 80 -2.71 -1.85 -5.03
CA ALA A 80 -4.15 -1.86 -4.80
C ALA A 80 -4.53 -0.92 -3.64
N HIS A 81 -3.81 -0.98 -2.53
CA HIS A 81 -4.08 -0.15 -1.37
C HIS A 81 -3.79 1.32 -1.63
N THR A 82 -2.66 1.62 -2.27
CA THR A 82 -2.28 3.01 -2.58
C THR A 82 -3.19 3.63 -3.63
N TYR A 83 -3.78 2.83 -4.53
CA TYR A 83 -4.83 3.32 -5.42
C TYR A 83 -6.08 3.77 -4.64
N LEU A 84 -6.50 3.05 -3.63
CA LEU A 84 -7.61 3.45 -2.76
C LEU A 84 -7.28 4.69 -1.92
N TYR A 85 -6.03 4.90 -1.56
CA TYR A 85 -5.58 6.18 -0.98
C TYR A 85 -5.80 7.35 -1.93
N LEU A 86 -5.48 7.15 -3.21
CA LEU A 86 -5.68 8.17 -4.25
C LEU A 86 -7.15 8.58 -4.35
N LEU A 87 -8.07 7.60 -4.22
CA LEU A 87 -9.51 7.81 -4.24
C LEU A 87 -10.06 8.44 -2.96
N GLY A 88 -9.29 8.45 -1.86
CA GLY A 88 -9.72 8.98 -0.57
C GLY A 88 -10.69 8.07 0.18
N TYR A 89 -10.63 6.76 -0.03
CA TYR A 89 -11.39 5.83 0.79
C TYR A 89 -11.04 5.98 2.26
N ASN A 90 -12.05 6.05 3.13
CA ASN A 90 -11.90 6.32 4.58
C ASN A 90 -11.15 7.62 4.95
N ALA A 91 -10.73 8.43 3.98
CA ALA A 91 -10.12 9.73 4.21
C ALA A 91 -10.42 10.68 3.02
N PRO A 92 -11.67 11.08 2.80
CA PRO A 92 -12.05 11.91 1.65
C PRO A 92 -11.32 13.28 1.64
N GLU A 93 -10.89 13.77 2.78
CA GLU A 93 -10.08 14.95 2.95
C GLU A 93 -8.68 14.83 2.33
N HIS A 94 -8.18 13.60 2.17
CA HIS A 94 -6.89 13.28 1.57
C HIS A 94 -6.98 12.75 0.14
N ALA A 95 -8.20 12.72 -0.45
CA ALA A 95 -8.40 12.32 -1.84
C ALA A 95 -7.59 13.20 -2.80
N LEU A 96 -6.94 12.59 -3.76
CA LEU A 96 -6.14 13.28 -4.76
C LEU A 96 -6.82 13.36 -6.13
N VAL A 97 -7.84 12.54 -6.35
CA VAL A 97 -8.72 12.58 -7.51
C VAL A 97 -10.18 12.57 -7.09
N LYS A 98 -11.05 13.07 -7.94
CA LYS A 98 -12.51 13.02 -7.75
C LYS A 98 -13.09 11.80 -8.48
N PRO A 99 -14.26 11.29 -8.08
CA PRO A 99 -14.97 10.27 -8.86
C PRO A 99 -15.13 10.71 -10.31
N GLY A 100 -14.83 9.79 -11.24
CA GLY A 100 -14.89 10.07 -12.68
C GLY A 100 -13.69 10.82 -13.25
N TYR A 101 -12.57 10.87 -12.52
CA TYR A 101 -11.32 11.47 -12.99
C TYR A 101 -10.86 10.88 -14.34
N SER A 102 -10.17 11.71 -15.11
CA SER A 102 -9.51 11.34 -16.36
C SER A 102 -8.07 10.87 -16.12
N ASP A 103 -7.48 10.22 -17.11
CA ASP A 103 -6.03 9.86 -17.09
C ASP A 103 -5.13 11.09 -16.92
N ALA A 104 -5.54 12.24 -17.47
CA ALA A 104 -4.82 13.49 -17.32
C ALA A 104 -4.81 14.01 -15.89
N GLU A 105 -5.83 13.68 -15.08
CA GLU A 105 -5.91 14.01 -13.65
C GLU A 105 -5.24 12.94 -12.80
N PHE A 106 -5.32 11.66 -13.21
CA PHE A 106 -4.74 10.54 -12.47
C PHE A 106 -3.22 10.68 -12.30
N TRP A 107 -2.49 10.86 -13.39
CA TRP A 107 -1.03 10.81 -13.35
C TRP A 107 -0.39 11.88 -12.44
N PRO A 108 -0.76 13.17 -12.51
CA PRO A 108 -0.22 14.16 -11.58
C PRO A 108 -0.56 13.86 -10.11
N ALA A 109 -1.76 13.33 -9.85
CA ALA A 109 -2.19 12.94 -8.52
C ALA A 109 -1.40 11.74 -8.00
N TYR A 110 -1.26 10.70 -8.82
CA TYR A 110 -0.48 9.50 -8.51
C TYR A 110 0.97 9.84 -8.20
N LYS A 111 1.63 10.59 -9.06
CA LYS A 111 3.02 11.03 -8.85
C LYS A 111 3.17 11.81 -7.56
N ARG A 112 2.29 12.74 -7.25
CA ARG A 112 2.32 13.52 -6.01
C ARG A 112 2.27 12.63 -4.77
N MET A 113 1.45 11.57 -4.76
CA MET A 113 1.39 10.60 -3.67
C MET A 113 2.66 9.78 -3.60
N VAL A 114 3.07 9.22 -4.73
CA VAL A 114 4.26 8.36 -4.82
C VAL A 114 5.52 9.13 -4.40
N ASP A 115 5.71 10.36 -4.84
CA ASP A 115 6.87 11.19 -4.48
C ASP A 115 6.98 11.44 -2.97
N LYS A 116 5.86 11.41 -2.25
CA LYS A 116 5.84 11.53 -0.78
C LYS A 116 6.16 10.23 -0.05
N LEU A 117 5.64 9.11 -0.55
CA LEU A 117 5.77 7.80 0.11
C LEU A 117 6.99 7.00 -0.38
N ARG A 118 7.44 7.22 -1.62
CA ARG A 118 8.58 6.50 -2.22
C ARG A 118 9.87 6.55 -1.40
N PRO A 119 10.26 7.68 -0.79
CA PRO A 119 11.47 7.71 0.05
C PRO A 119 11.40 6.78 1.27
N TRP A 120 10.19 6.49 1.75
CA TRP A 120 9.94 5.56 2.86
C TRP A 120 9.79 4.12 2.41
N THR A 121 9.55 3.88 1.10
CA THR A 121 9.22 2.55 0.58
C THR A 121 10.44 1.64 0.56
N ILE A 122 10.34 0.52 1.28
CA ILE A 122 11.38 -0.50 1.42
C ILE A 122 10.91 -1.90 1.03
N ASP A 123 9.62 -2.04 0.74
CA ASP A 123 8.98 -3.26 0.25
C ASP A 123 7.87 -2.91 -0.74
N PHE A 124 7.59 -3.77 -1.71
CA PHE A 124 6.68 -3.44 -2.79
C PHE A 124 5.87 -4.63 -3.28
N HIS A 125 4.55 -4.47 -3.28
CA HIS A 125 3.60 -5.42 -3.82
C HIS A 125 2.98 -4.89 -5.12
N VAL A 126 2.99 -5.75 -6.13
CA VAL A 126 2.31 -5.53 -7.40
C VAL A 126 0.91 -6.14 -7.31
N ALA A 127 -0.10 -5.34 -7.57
CA ALA A 127 -1.49 -5.77 -7.54
C ALA A 127 -2.32 -4.98 -8.55
N GLN A 128 -3.49 -5.48 -8.91
CA GLN A 128 -4.53 -4.77 -9.65
C GLN A 128 -5.72 -4.51 -8.73
N ASN A 129 -6.46 -3.43 -8.98
CA ASN A 129 -7.64 -3.06 -8.20
C ASN A 129 -8.73 -2.49 -9.12
N ASP A 130 -9.99 -2.76 -8.82
CA ASP A 130 -11.16 -2.26 -9.55
C ASP A 130 -11.70 -0.91 -9.03
N GLY A 131 -11.08 -0.35 -8.00
CA GLY A 131 -11.50 0.91 -7.38
C GLY A 131 -12.70 0.77 -6.46
N GLN A 132 -13.03 -0.44 -6.02
CA GLN A 132 -14.15 -0.69 -5.13
C GLN A 132 -13.70 -1.38 -3.85
N VAL A 133 -14.45 -1.15 -2.78
CA VAL A 133 -14.30 -1.82 -1.50
C VAL A 133 -15.43 -2.83 -1.36
N HIS A 134 -15.08 -4.07 -1.07
CA HIS A 134 -16.01 -5.20 -0.98
C HIS A 134 -16.15 -5.69 0.45
N GLY A 135 -17.34 -6.27 0.77
CA GLY A 135 -17.61 -7.00 2.00
C GLY A 135 -17.70 -6.16 3.27
N ALA A 136 -17.69 -6.83 4.42
CA ALA A 136 -17.91 -6.25 5.75
C ALA A 136 -16.75 -6.47 6.74
N GLY A 137 -15.83 -7.37 6.46
CA GLY A 137 -14.65 -7.63 7.27
C GLY A 137 -13.56 -6.56 7.10
N SER A 138 -12.47 -6.65 7.86
CA SER A 138 -11.34 -5.74 7.71
C SER A 138 -10.66 -5.94 6.35
N HIS A 139 -10.38 -7.16 5.95
CA HIS A 139 -9.81 -7.47 4.64
C HIS A 139 -10.73 -7.10 3.48
N ASP A 140 -12.04 -7.34 3.63
CA ASP A 140 -13.01 -7.01 2.59
C ASP A 140 -13.18 -5.50 2.37
N LYS A 141 -12.69 -4.67 3.30
CA LYS A 141 -12.73 -3.21 3.17
C LYS A 141 -11.47 -2.63 2.55
N THR A 142 -10.50 -3.45 2.18
CA THR A 142 -9.22 -2.99 1.61
C THR A 142 -9.27 -2.76 0.11
N GLY A 143 -10.34 -3.19 -0.53
CA GLY A 143 -10.46 -3.28 -1.97
C GLY A 143 -10.03 -4.66 -2.46
N LYS A 144 -10.70 -5.13 -3.51
CA LYS A 144 -10.40 -6.44 -4.09
C LYS A 144 -9.11 -6.38 -4.88
N HIS A 145 -8.17 -7.24 -4.55
CA HIS A 145 -7.07 -7.55 -5.46
C HIS A 145 -7.61 -8.32 -6.65
N CYS A 146 -7.50 -7.73 -7.82
CA CYS A 146 -8.01 -8.29 -9.07
C CYS A 146 -6.91 -9.05 -9.82
N PRO A 147 -7.26 -10.04 -10.70
CA PRO A 147 -6.32 -10.57 -11.68
C PRO A 147 -5.63 -9.46 -12.49
N ALA A 148 -4.41 -9.71 -12.95
CA ALA A 148 -3.63 -8.70 -13.66
C ALA A 148 -4.29 -8.22 -14.97
N ASP A 149 -5.10 -9.07 -15.58
CA ASP A 149 -5.86 -8.82 -16.81
C ASP A 149 -7.36 -8.61 -16.56
N ASP A 150 -7.76 -8.28 -15.32
CA ASP A 150 -9.16 -8.00 -15.00
C ASP A 150 -9.67 -6.82 -15.85
N PRO A 151 -10.77 -7.00 -16.61
CA PRO A 151 -11.31 -5.94 -17.46
C PRO A 151 -11.83 -4.72 -16.68
N ASN A 152 -12.08 -4.87 -15.39
CA ASN A 152 -12.48 -3.78 -14.49
C ASN A 152 -11.28 -3.14 -13.79
N GLY A 153 -10.08 -3.71 -13.93
CA GLY A 153 -8.86 -3.19 -13.35
C GLY A 153 -8.61 -1.74 -13.77
N LYS A 154 -8.17 -0.91 -12.83
CA LYS A 154 -8.01 0.54 -12.99
C LYS A 154 -6.56 0.98 -13.17
N LEU A 155 -5.61 0.08 -12.91
CA LEU A 155 -4.20 0.43 -12.91
C LEU A 155 -3.52 -0.02 -14.22
N ASP A 156 -2.78 0.88 -14.85
CA ASP A 156 -1.67 0.50 -15.71
C ASP A 156 -0.54 0.01 -14.81
N ILE A 157 -0.56 -1.29 -14.51
CA ILE A 157 0.31 -1.91 -13.50
C ILE A 157 1.79 -1.61 -13.80
N VAL A 158 2.21 -1.78 -15.06
CA VAL A 158 3.61 -1.63 -15.44
C VAL A 158 4.07 -0.19 -15.24
N LYS A 159 3.29 0.76 -15.70
CA LYS A 159 3.60 2.18 -15.59
C LYS A 159 3.53 2.68 -14.12
N CYS A 160 2.54 2.22 -13.36
CA CYS A 160 2.41 2.56 -11.95
C CYS A 160 3.57 1.99 -11.14
N ALA A 161 3.87 0.71 -11.30
CA ALA A 161 4.98 0.05 -10.62
C ALA A 161 6.32 0.64 -11.02
N GLY A 162 6.56 0.87 -12.32
CA GLY A 162 7.80 1.46 -12.82
C GLY A 162 8.09 2.81 -12.17
N TYR A 163 7.09 3.69 -12.08
CA TYR A 163 7.27 4.98 -11.41
C TYR A 163 7.57 4.83 -9.91
N TRP A 164 6.92 3.87 -9.22
CA TRP A 164 7.18 3.62 -7.81
C TRP A 164 8.58 3.06 -7.56
N LEU A 165 9.04 2.19 -8.45
CA LEU A 165 10.30 1.47 -8.33
C LEU A 165 11.54 2.25 -8.81
N GLU A 166 11.38 3.48 -9.33
CA GLU A 166 12.54 4.35 -9.60
C GLU A 166 13.45 4.43 -8.36
N GLY A 167 14.73 4.07 -8.49
CA GLY A 167 15.70 4.05 -7.38
C GLY A 167 15.43 2.96 -6.33
N ALA A 168 14.71 1.89 -6.66
CA ALA A 168 14.34 0.83 -5.73
C ALA A 168 15.55 0.11 -5.12
N ARG A 169 16.59 -0.14 -5.91
CA ARG A 169 17.83 -0.83 -5.45
C ARG A 169 18.57 -0.01 -4.41
N GLU A 170 18.63 1.30 -4.60
CA GLU A 170 19.27 2.25 -3.67
C GLU A 170 18.51 2.30 -2.33
N ARG A 171 17.21 2.07 -2.34
CA ARG A 171 16.38 1.93 -1.12
C ARG A 171 16.43 0.53 -0.51
N GLY A 172 17.13 -0.40 -1.15
CA GLY A 172 17.31 -1.78 -0.67
C GLY A 172 16.15 -2.71 -1.00
N ILE A 173 15.28 -2.35 -1.96
CA ILE A 173 14.25 -3.24 -2.47
C ILE A 173 14.91 -4.28 -3.39
N GLN A 174 14.97 -5.52 -2.94
CA GLN A 174 15.59 -6.63 -3.67
C GLN A 174 14.55 -7.56 -4.30
N HIS A 175 13.33 -7.52 -3.80
CA HIS A 175 12.24 -8.38 -4.21
C HIS A 175 10.99 -7.56 -4.41
N ILE A 176 10.18 -7.96 -5.38
CA ILE A 176 8.80 -7.51 -5.55
C ILE A 176 7.94 -8.76 -5.60
N CYS A 177 6.75 -8.70 -5.03
CA CYS A 177 5.83 -9.81 -5.10
C CYS A 177 4.51 -9.39 -5.76
N TRP A 178 3.82 -10.36 -6.35
CA TRP A 178 2.43 -10.20 -6.72
C TRP A 178 1.56 -10.49 -5.50
N ASP A 179 0.69 -9.55 -5.15
CA ASP A 179 -0.32 -9.80 -4.14
C ASP A 179 -1.62 -10.26 -4.79
N GLY A 180 -1.91 -11.54 -4.59
CA GLY A 180 -3.14 -12.20 -5.04
C GLY A 180 -4.08 -12.54 -3.89
N CYS A 181 -3.99 -11.83 -2.77
CA CYS A 181 -4.90 -12.05 -1.67
C CYS A 181 -6.35 -11.82 -2.14
N MET A 182 -7.29 -12.57 -1.57
CA MET A 182 -8.71 -12.58 -1.95
C MET A 182 -9.03 -13.26 -3.31
N PHE A 183 -8.04 -13.86 -3.98
CA PHE A 183 -8.34 -14.71 -5.13
C PHE A 183 -9.09 -15.95 -4.70
N SER A 184 -10.10 -16.35 -5.47
CA SER A 184 -10.77 -17.63 -5.25
C SER A 184 -9.82 -18.80 -5.49
N ASN A 185 -10.07 -19.94 -4.83
CA ASN A 185 -9.29 -21.16 -5.08
C ASN A 185 -9.29 -21.54 -6.57
N ALA A 186 -10.41 -21.40 -7.26
CA ALA A 186 -10.50 -21.67 -8.69
C ALA A 186 -9.57 -20.77 -9.53
N THR A 187 -9.39 -19.50 -9.11
CA THR A 187 -8.45 -18.57 -9.73
C THR A 187 -7.00 -18.99 -9.44
N LEU A 188 -6.70 -19.37 -8.19
CA LEU A 188 -5.36 -19.78 -7.77
C LEU A 188 -4.92 -21.13 -8.38
N GLU A 189 -5.87 -22.04 -8.60
CA GLU A 189 -5.62 -23.35 -9.21
C GLU A 189 -5.47 -23.28 -10.74
N ASN A 190 -5.87 -22.18 -11.36
CA ASN A 190 -5.79 -22.02 -12.83
C ASN A 190 -4.37 -21.61 -13.27
N PRO A 191 -3.65 -22.46 -14.03
CA PRO A 191 -2.31 -22.12 -14.52
C PRO A 191 -2.27 -20.84 -15.39
N ALA A 192 -3.37 -20.49 -16.08
CA ALA A 192 -3.42 -19.28 -16.89
C ALA A 192 -3.28 -18.02 -16.03
N THR A 193 -3.82 -18.01 -14.81
CA THR A 193 -3.66 -16.92 -13.85
C THR A 193 -2.18 -16.64 -13.57
N TRP A 194 -1.42 -17.68 -13.25
CA TRP A 194 0.01 -17.54 -12.96
C TRP A 194 0.84 -17.17 -14.16
N ASN A 195 0.49 -17.65 -15.37
CA ASN A 195 1.14 -17.22 -16.60
C ASN A 195 0.92 -15.72 -16.87
N THR A 196 -0.28 -15.20 -16.62
CA THR A 196 -0.58 -13.77 -16.77
C THR A 196 0.18 -12.95 -15.73
N ILE A 197 0.15 -13.37 -14.45
CA ILE A 197 0.91 -12.73 -13.38
C ILE A 197 2.40 -12.69 -13.71
N LEU A 198 2.99 -13.81 -14.13
CA LEU A 198 4.41 -13.88 -14.45
C LEU A 198 4.79 -12.93 -15.60
N LYS A 199 3.98 -12.86 -16.66
CA LYS A 199 4.20 -11.91 -17.77
C LYS A 199 4.16 -10.47 -17.28
N THR A 200 3.19 -10.14 -16.42
CA THR A 200 3.06 -8.80 -15.84
C THR A 200 4.27 -8.47 -14.96
N MET A 201 4.70 -9.40 -14.10
CA MET A 201 5.85 -9.19 -13.22
C MET A 201 7.17 -9.05 -14.01
N ILE A 202 7.33 -9.78 -15.11
CA ILE A 202 8.47 -9.59 -16.02
C ILE A 202 8.43 -8.18 -16.63
N ALA A 203 7.27 -7.73 -17.09
CA ALA A 203 7.13 -6.39 -17.65
C ALA A 203 7.41 -5.29 -16.62
N VAL A 204 6.97 -5.47 -15.38
CA VAL A 204 7.29 -4.55 -14.26
C VAL A 204 8.79 -4.52 -13.95
N ARG A 205 9.45 -5.68 -13.96
CA ARG A 205 10.91 -5.75 -13.74
C ARG A 205 11.69 -5.00 -14.82
N ASP A 206 11.20 -5.03 -16.04
CA ASP A 206 11.90 -4.51 -17.23
C ASP A 206 11.57 -3.03 -17.50
N ALA A 207 10.62 -2.43 -16.77
CA ALA A 207 10.20 -1.02 -16.87
C ALA A 207 11.09 -0.11 -16.02
#